data_15e2d516531dcffa8e7f488f0d6c8d02
#
_entry.id   15e2d516531dcffa8e7f488f0d6c8d02
#
_cell.length_a   1.000
_cell.length_b   1.000
_cell.length_c   1.000
_cell.angle_alpha   90.00
_cell.angle_beta   90.00
_cell.angle_gamma   90.00
#
_symmetry.space_group_name_H-M   'P 1'
#
loop_
_entity.id
_entity.type
_entity.pdbx_description
1 polymer ?
#
loop_
_entity_poly.entity_id
_entity_poly.type
_entity_poly.pdbx_seq_one_letter_code
_entity_poly.pdbx_strand_id
1 'polypeptide(L)'
;MKKILLLLILISCSTTKNENTPKNQSLKYDDLVLLFNDWRNFENPPLLDGAPDYTRERFEEDHSEFLELRERLHSFDIDNWQIKEQIDWHVVRAEMNGYDFNYRVLRPWERDPAFYQTIWMYQSDVPAHEGPTNHGVLEFWMYDIPLDKESEKKILKELKSITPFLEQARKNLIGNAKELWDAGIQNLRQQRDNLIVIKTSLDLF
;
A
#
# COMPACT_ATOMS: atom_id res chain seq x y z
N MET A 1 -70.06 -5.74 47.46
CA MET A 1 -68.88 -4.89 47.20
C MET A 1 -67.64 -5.76 47.36
N LYS A 2 -67.11 -6.27 46.23
CA LYS A 2 -65.90 -7.12 46.19
C LYS A 2 -64.67 -6.22 45.99
N LYS A 3 -63.77 -6.19 46.98
CA LYS A 3 -62.48 -5.49 46.86
C LYS A 3 -61.47 -6.39 46.10
N ILE A 4 -61.02 -5.98 44.92
CA ILE A 4 -59.94 -6.65 44.14
C ILE A 4 -58.65 -6.08 44.68
N LEU A 5 -57.81 -6.94 45.25
CA LEU A 5 -56.44 -6.62 45.69
C LEU A 5 -55.53 -6.85 44.55
N LEU A 6 -54.99 -5.76 43.98
CA LEU A 6 -54.01 -5.80 42.86
C LEU A 6 -52.61 -6.01 43.43
N LEU A 7 -52.04 -7.20 43.24
CA LEU A 7 -50.67 -7.55 43.66
C LEU A 7 -49.67 -7.12 42.54
N LEU A 8 -48.97 -6.04 42.79
CA LEU A 8 -47.87 -5.59 41.92
C LEU A 8 -46.61 -6.42 42.20
N ILE A 9 -46.29 -7.34 41.30
CA ILE A 9 -45.00 -8.06 41.32
C ILE A 9 -43.95 -7.20 40.63
N LEU A 10 -43.04 -6.60 41.39
CA LEU A 10 -41.84 -5.95 40.89
C LEU A 10 -40.81 -7.01 40.50
N ILE A 11 -40.69 -7.27 39.21
CA ILE A 11 -39.61 -8.09 38.69
C ILE A 11 -38.35 -7.19 38.63
N SER A 12 -37.50 -7.34 39.64
CA SER A 12 -36.15 -6.76 39.63
C SER A 12 -35.27 -7.53 38.65
N CYS A 13 -35.07 -6.97 37.45
CA CYS A 13 -34.06 -7.44 36.50
C CYS A 13 -32.70 -7.00 37.02
N SER A 14 -32.01 -7.86 37.74
CA SER A 14 -30.58 -7.70 38.03
C SER A 14 -29.83 -7.97 36.74
N THR A 15 -29.48 -6.88 36.05
CA THR A 15 -28.52 -6.91 34.95
C THR A 15 -27.13 -7.18 35.54
N THR A 16 -26.72 -8.44 35.53
CA THR A 16 -25.30 -8.80 35.73
C THR A 16 -24.55 -8.22 34.56
N LYS A 17 -23.87 -7.08 34.77
CA LYS A 17 -22.81 -6.63 33.88
C LYS A 17 -21.72 -7.69 33.88
N ASN A 18 -21.67 -8.49 32.84
CA ASN A 18 -20.47 -9.24 32.51
C ASN A 18 -19.37 -8.21 32.11
N GLU A 19 -18.61 -7.77 33.09
CA GLU A 19 -17.36 -7.10 32.90
C GLU A 19 -16.31 -8.15 32.48
N ASN A 20 -16.47 -8.74 31.32
CA ASN A 20 -15.38 -9.31 30.58
C ASN A 20 -14.81 -8.23 29.64
N THR A 21 -14.25 -7.19 30.24
CA THR A 21 -13.22 -6.41 29.57
C THR A 21 -12.06 -7.40 29.37
N PRO A 22 -11.62 -7.71 28.12
CA PRO A 22 -10.45 -8.53 27.95
C PRO A 22 -9.31 -7.83 28.69
N LYS A 23 -8.71 -8.50 29.68
CA LYS A 23 -7.46 -8.07 30.30
C LYS A 23 -6.53 -7.73 29.16
N ASN A 24 -6.08 -6.48 29.11
CA ASN A 24 -5.10 -5.96 28.17
C ASN A 24 -3.90 -6.93 28.19
N GLN A 25 -3.93 -7.89 27.27
CA GLN A 25 -2.84 -8.83 27.11
C GLN A 25 -1.76 -8.01 26.45
N SER A 26 -0.65 -7.74 27.17
CA SER A 26 0.48 -7.00 26.64
C SER A 26 0.86 -7.62 25.30
N LEU A 27 0.86 -6.83 24.23
CA LEU A 27 1.27 -7.26 22.90
C LEU A 27 2.73 -7.71 22.96
N LYS A 28 3.05 -8.79 22.26
CA LYS A 28 4.36 -9.42 22.21
C LYS A 28 5.06 -9.09 20.91
N TYR A 29 6.35 -9.40 20.84
CA TYR A 29 7.14 -9.25 19.63
C TYR A 29 6.55 -10.00 18.42
N ASP A 30 5.98 -11.19 18.63
CA ASP A 30 5.30 -11.92 17.54
C ASP A 30 4.12 -11.14 16.95
N ASP A 31 3.42 -10.33 17.75
CA ASP A 31 2.35 -9.46 17.27
C ASP A 31 2.90 -8.32 16.42
N LEU A 32 4.14 -7.84 16.69
CA LEU A 32 4.83 -6.89 15.83
C LEU A 32 5.18 -7.52 14.48
N VAL A 33 5.63 -8.76 14.46
CA VAL A 33 5.92 -9.50 13.21
C VAL A 33 4.65 -9.64 12.37
N LEU A 34 3.50 -9.93 13.00
CA LEU A 34 2.21 -9.97 12.31
C LEU A 34 1.81 -8.60 11.75
N LEU A 35 1.96 -7.53 12.56
CA LEU A 35 1.72 -6.16 12.09
C LEU A 35 2.63 -5.80 10.90
N PHE A 36 3.89 -6.19 10.93
CA PHE A 36 4.82 -5.95 9.82
C PHE A 36 4.39 -6.67 8.54
N ASN A 37 3.89 -7.90 8.64
CA ASN A 37 3.34 -8.61 7.48
C ASN A 37 2.09 -7.91 6.93
N ASP A 38 1.19 -7.45 7.80
CA ASP A 38 0.02 -6.67 7.39
C ASP A 38 0.45 -5.37 6.71
N TRP A 39 1.46 -4.69 7.26
CA TRP A 39 2.07 -3.50 6.67
C TRP A 39 2.64 -3.78 5.27
N ARG A 40 3.38 -4.86 5.08
CA ARG A 40 3.91 -5.25 3.77
C ARG A 40 2.81 -5.59 2.75
N ASN A 41 1.72 -6.20 3.20
CA ASN A 41 0.56 -6.44 2.34
C ASN A 41 -0.14 -5.13 1.97
N PHE A 42 -0.26 -4.20 2.91
CA PHE A 42 -0.83 -2.88 2.69
C PHE A 42 -0.05 -2.06 1.63
N GLU A 43 1.27 -2.17 1.59
CA GLU A 43 2.11 -1.46 0.61
C GLU A 43 1.90 -1.95 -0.83
N ASN A 44 1.24 -3.09 -1.05
CA ASN A 44 0.94 -3.61 -2.37
C ASN A 44 -0.43 -3.11 -2.85
N PRO A 45 -0.51 -2.17 -3.82
CA PRO A 45 -1.78 -1.67 -4.30
C PRO A 45 -2.57 -2.78 -5.01
N PRO A 46 -3.89 -2.81 -4.86
CA PRO A 46 -4.74 -3.67 -5.68
C PRO A 46 -4.59 -3.31 -7.15
N LEU A 47 -5.04 -4.20 -8.04
CA LEU A 47 -5.00 -3.93 -9.47
C LEU A 47 -6.35 -3.38 -9.95
N LEU A 48 -6.29 -2.29 -10.71
CA LEU A 48 -7.38 -1.72 -11.48
C LEU A 48 -7.04 -1.82 -12.98
N ASP A 49 -7.87 -2.53 -13.74
CA ASP A 49 -7.64 -2.80 -15.17
C ASP A 49 -6.26 -3.43 -15.47
N GLY A 50 -5.74 -4.20 -14.52
CA GLY A 50 -4.46 -4.90 -14.61
C GLY A 50 -3.22 -4.08 -14.29
N ALA A 51 -3.38 -2.82 -13.91
CA ALA A 51 -2.33 -1.94 -13.41
C ALA A 51 -2.53 -1.64 -11.92
N PRO A 52 -1.50 -1.19 -11.18
CA PRO A 52 -1.67 -0.70 -9.83
C PRO A 52 -2.78 0.35 -9.74
N ASP A 53 -3.64 0.24 -8.74
CA ASP A 53 -4.68 1.23 -8.49
C ASP A 53 -4.08 2.41 -7.71
N TYR A 54 -3.80 3.48 -8.44
CA TYR A 54 -3.34 4.76 -7.91
C TYR A 54 -4.38 5.86 -8.15
N THR A 55 -5.66 5.49 -8.10
CA THR A 55 -6.74 6.48 -8.11
C THR A 55 -6.74 7.32 -6.83
N ARG A 56 -7.31 8.52 -6.89
CA ARG A 56 -7.45 9.39 -5.71
C ARG A 56 -8.28 8.72 -4.63
N GLU A 57 -9.36 8.04 -5.03
CA GLU A 57 -10.24 7.31 -4.15
C GLU A 57 -9.48 6.21 -3.39
N ARG A 58 -8.59 5.50 -4.11
CA ARG A 58 -7.76 4.47 -3.48
C ARG A 58 -6.79 5.06 -2.44
N PHE A 59 -6.13 6.17 -2.75
CA PHE A 59 -5.27 6.84 -1.76
C PHE A 59 -6.02 7.28 -0.50
N GLU A 60 -7.26 7.70 -0.63
CA GLU A 60 -8.10 8.10 0.53
C GLU A 60 -8.48 6.87 1.38
N GLU A 61 -8.82 5.75 0.75
CA GLU A 61 -9.08 4.47 1.43
C GLU A 61 -7.83 3.94 2.14
N ASP A 62 -6.69 3.90 1.44
CA ASP A 62 -5.40 3.48 1.99
C ASP A 62 -4.99 4.32 3.19
N HIS A 63 -5.25 5.62 3.18
CA HIS A 63 -4.92 6.45 4.33
C HIS A 63 -5.71 6.05 5.59
N SER A 64 -6.97 5.66 5.43
CA SER A 64 -7.78 5.19 6.57
C SER A 64 -7.22 3.88 7.12
N GLU A 65 -6.88 2.92 6.27
CA GLU A 65 -6.26 1.65 6.67
C GLU A 65 -4.88 1.87 7.31
N PHE A 66 -4.08 2.77 6.76
CA PHE A 66 -2.80 3.18 7.35
C PHE A 66 -2.95 3.70 8.77
N LEU A 67 -3.96 4.52 9.05
CA LEU A 67 -4.20 5.04 10.40
C LEU A 67 -4.46 3.92 11.41
N GLU A 68 -5.19 2.87 11.02
CA GLU A 68 -5.44 1.70 11.86
C GLU A 68 -4.15 0.92 12.13
N LEU A 69 -3.32 0.68 11.10
CA LEU A 69 -2.02 0.01 11.26
C LEU A 69 -1.09 0.81 12.18
N ARG A 70 -1.05 2.13 12.03
CA ARG A 70 -0.25 3.01 12.88
C ARG A 70 -0.73 3.02 14.33
N GLU A 71 -2.05 2.99 14.58
CA GLU A 71 -2.59 2.89 15.93
C GLU A 71 -2.22 1.55 16.58
N ARG A 72 -2.31 0.44 15.83
CA ARG A 72 -1.81 -0.87 16.28
C ARG A 72 -0.34 -0.80 16.67
N LEU A 73 0.52 -0.17 15.86
CA LEU A 73 1.94 -0.01 16.20
C LEU A 73 2.14 0.77 17.49
N HIS A 74 1.38 1.84 17.70
CA HIS A 74 1.50 2.66 18.91
C HIS A 74 0.92 1.99 20.17
N SER A 75 0.15 0.93 20.03
CA SER A 75 -0.40 0.19 21.17
C SER A 75 0.61 -0.77 21.82
N PHE A 76 1.78 -0.97 21.23
CA PHE A 76 2.84 -1.79 21.82
C PHE A 76 3.54 -1.05 22.99
N ASP A 77 3.65 -1.72 24.13
CA ASP A 77 4.52 -1.33 25.23
C ASP A 77 5.86 -2.06 25.07
N ILE A 78 6.86 -1.34 24.54
CA ILE A 78 8.17 -1.91 24.20
C ILE A 78 9.22 -1.77 25.29
N ASP A 79 8.90 -1.11 26.40
CA ASP A 79 9.91 -0.75 27.43
C ASP A 79 10.60 -1.99 28.04
N ASN A 80 9.87 -3.10 28.10
CA ASN A 80 10.36 -4.36 28.66
C ASN A 80 10.87 -5.36 27.61
N TRP A 81 10.92 -4.96 26.35
CA TRP A 81 11.40 -5.82 25.26
C TRP A 81 12.95 -5.86 25.23
N GLN A 82 13.51 -6.89 24.56
CA GLN A 82 14.93 -6.91 24.27
C GLN A 82 15.29 -5.76 23.32
N ILE A 83 16.51 -5.23 23.43
CA ILE A 83 16.95 -4.08 22.62
C ILE A 83 16.76 -4.34 21.11
N LYS A 84 17.06 -5.54 20.61
CA LYS A 84 16.84 -5.90 19.21
C LYS A 84 15.38 -5.79 18.78
N GLU A 85 14.45 -6.19 19.63
CA GLU A 85 13.01 -6.15 19.38
C GLU A 85 12.49 -4.70 19.40
N GLN A 86 13.05 -3.88 20.29
CA GLN A 86 12.79 -2.43 20.29
C GLN A 86 13.27 -1.77 18.99
N ILE A 87 14.47 -2.17 18.50
CA ILE A 87 15.01 -1.66 17.23
C ILE A 87 14.06 -1.99 16.08
N ASP A 88 13.57 -3.22 15.98
CA ASP A 88 12.64 -3.64 14.93
C ASP A 88 11.34 -2.81 14.98
N TRP A 89 10.80 -2.55 16.17
CA TRP A 89 9.64 -1.65 16.31
C TRP A 89 9.94 -0.25 15.78
N HIS A 90 11.13 0.30 16.08
CA HIS A 90 11.54 1.62 15.58
C HIS A 90 11.73 1.65 14.08
N VAL A 91 12.19 0.55 13.47
CA VAL A 91 12.31 0.42 12.00
C VAL A 91 10.92 0.45 11.36
N VAL A 92 9.98 -0.37 11.84
CA VAL A 92 8.59 -0.36 11.35
C VAL A 92 7.96 1.03 11.50
N ARG A 93 8.19 1.68 12.64
CA ARG A 93 7.70 3.06 12.87
C ARG A 93 8.30 4.05 11.88
N ALA A 94 9.58 3.91 11.54
CA ALA A 94 10.25 4.81 10.60
C ALA A 94 9.67 4.65 9.18
N GLU A 95 9.42 3.42 8.74
CA GLU A 95 8.76 3.15 7.46
C GLU A 95 7.35 3.74 7.40
N MET A 96 6.52 3.51 8.41
CA MET A 96 5.17 4.07 8.50
C MET A 96 5.18 5.60 8.52
N ASN A 97 6.17 6.22 9.19
CA ASN A 97 6.34 7.68 9.16
C ASN A 97 6.73 8.18 7.76
N GLY A 98 7.54 7.42 7.01
CA GLY A 98 7.88 7.71 5.63
C GLY A 98 6.65 7.69 4.72
N TYR A 99 5.79 6.69 4.87
CA TYR A 99 4.51 6.62 4.16
C TYR A 99 3.61 7.83 4.48
N ASP A 100 3.42 8.16 5.76
CA ASP A 100 2.62 9.30 6.21
C ASP A 100 3.14 10.63 5.65
N PHE A 101 4.47 10.78 5.62
CA PHE A 101 5.11 11.95 5.01
C PHE A 101 4.85 12.02 3.50
N ASN A 102 4.96 10.91 2.79
CA ASN A 102 4.66 10.82 1.37
C ASN A 102 3.19 11.17 1.08
N TYR A 103 2.27 10.64 1.88
CA TYR A 103 0.84 10.90 1.72
C TYR A 103 0.48 12.36 1.99
N ARG A 104 0.93 12.94 3.11
CA ARG A 104 0.50 14.28 3.54
C ARG A 104 1.31 15.42 2.93
N VAL A 105 2.60 15.20 2.67
CA VAL A 105 3.55 16.29 2.34
C VAL A 105 4.04 16.20 0.91
N LEU A 106 4.65 15.10 0.51
CA LEU A 106 5.24 14.97 -0.82
C LEU A 106 4.17 14.82 -1.90
N ARG A 107 3.18 13.96 -1.69
CA ARG A 107 2.08 13.68 -2.62
C ARG A 107 2.60 13.39 -4.03
N PRO A 108 3.51 12.41 -4.20
CA PRO A 108 4.18 12.18 -5.48
C PRO A 108 3.19 11.86 -6.60
N TRP A 109 2.10 11.16 -6.31
CA TRP A 109 1.05 10.85 -7.30
C TRP A 109 0.35 12.07 -7.90
N GLU A 110 0.40 13.24 -7.23
CA GLU A 110 -0.17 14.50 -7.75
C GLU A 110 0.86 15.42 -8.38
N ARG A 111 2.14 15.23 -8.06
CA ARG A 111 3.18 16.22 -8.35
C ARG A 111 4.27 15.71 -9.26
N ASP A 112 4.52 14.40 -9.24
CA ASP A 112 5.66 13.79 -9.93
C ASP A 112 5.19 12.83 -11.03
N PRO A 113 5.36 13.18 -12.31
CA PRO A 113 5.04 12.27 -13.40
C PRO A 113 5.86 10.97 -13.37
N ALA A 114 7.07 10.98 -12.80
CA ALA A 114 7.90 9.79 -12.67
C ALA A 114 7.35 8.77 -11.65
N PHE A 115 6.43 9.18 -10.78
CA PHE A 115 5.70 8.25 -9.91
C PHE A 115 4.96 7.17 -10.71
N TYR A 116 4.47 7.51 -11.91
CA TYR A 116 3.75 6.59 -12.79
C TYR A 116 4.70 5.83 -13.71
N GLN A 117 5.65 5.12 -13.10
CA GLN A 117 6.58 4.25 -13.80
C GLN A 117 5.82 3.07 -14.42
N THR A 118 5.84 2.95 -15.75
CA THR A 118 5.11 1.89 -16.45
C THR A 118 5.94 0.62 -16.62
N ILE A 119 7.25 0.76 -16.80
CA ILE A 119 8.15 -0.36 -17.11
C ILE A 119 9.43 -0.25 -16.28
N TRP A 120 9.77 -1.37 -15.64
CA TRP A 120 11.09 -1.58 -15.03
C TRP A 120 11.91 -2.54 -15.88
N MET A 121 12.96 -2.03 -16.52
CA MET A 121 13.87 -2.83 -17.36
C MET A 121 14.89 -3.61 -16.53
N TYR A 122 15.22 -3.13 -15.35
CA TYR A 122 16.21 -3.69 -14.43
C TYR A 122 15.64 -3.73 -13.03
N GLN A 123 16.07 -4.73 -12.27
CA GLN A 123 15.77 -4.75 -10.84
C GLN A 123 16.37 -3.53 -10.16
N SER A 124 15.61 -2.90 -9.27
CA SER A 124 16.14 -1.84 -8.44
C SER A 124 17.16 -2.42 -7.46
N ASP A 125 18.30 -1.75 -7.32
CA ASP A 125 19.31 -2.02 -6.30
C ASP A 125 19.00 -1.28 -4.97
N VAL A 126 17.98 -0.45 -4.94
CA VAL A 126 17.45 0.15 -3.72
C VAL A 126 16.53 -0.86 -3.03
N PRO A 127 16.79 -1.23 -1.78
CA PRO A 127 15.89 -2.10 -1.03
C PRO A 127 14.46 -1.54 -0.99
N ALA A 128 13.46 -2.39 -1.15
CA ALA A 128 12.05 -1.98 -1.23
C ALA A 128 11.56 -1.18 -0.01
N HIS A 129 12.25 -1.28 1.12
CA HIS A 129 11.93 -0.58 2.37
C HIS A 129 12.64 0.78 2.54
N GLU A 130 13.49 1.20 1.62
CA GLU A 130 14.23 2.48 1.71
C GLU A 130 13.53 3.66 1.05
N GLY A 131 12.31 3.49 0.56
CA GLY A 131 11.54 4.56 -0.06
C GLY A 131 10.11 4.14 -0.36
N PRO A 132 9.30 5.06 -0.88
CA PRO A 132 7.95 4.71 -1.31
C PRO A 132 8.04 3.64 -2.39
N THR A 133 7.42 2.50 -2.16
CA THR A 133 7.37 1.41 -3.12
C THR A 133 6.42 1.80 -4.24
N ASN A 134 6.97 2.11 -5.42
CA ASN A 134 6.17 2.36 -6.61
C ASN A 134 6.13 1.07 -7.43
N HIS A 135 4.92 0.59 -7.69
CA HIS A 135 4.72 -0.56 -8.54
C HIS A 135 4.52 -0.12 -10.00
N GLY A 136 5.30 -0.70 -10.89
CA GLY A 136 5.11 -0.53 -12.33
C GLY A 136 4.03 -1.46 -12.89
N VAL A 137 3.75 -1.32 -14.17
CA VAL A 137 2.83 -2.23 -14.88
C VAL A 137 3.56 -3.47 -15.38
N LEU A 138 4.79 -3.29 -15.84
CA LEU A 138 5.63 -4.34 -16.40
C LEU A 138 7.02 -4.33 -15.76
N GLU A 139 7.36 -5.40 -15.07
CA GLU A 139 8.72 -5.65 -14.57
C GLU A 139 9.46 -6.56 -15.55
N PHE A 140 10.00 -5.97 -16.62
CA PHE A 140 10.60 -6.70 -17.74
C PHE A 140 11.79 -7.56 -17.33
N TRP A 141 12.54 -7.14 -16.32
CA TRP A 141 13.69 -7.87 -15.76
C TRP A 141 13.31 -9.24 -15.16
N MET A 142 12.03 -9.50 -14.89
CA MET A 142 11.54 -10.79 -14.38
C MET A 142 11.36 -11.86 -15.46
N TYR A 143 11.57 -11.49 -16.73
CA TYR A 143 11.35 -12.39 -17.86
C TYR A 143 12.65 -12.90 -18.46
N ASP A 144 12.73 -14.21 -18.67
CA ASP A 144 13.83 -14.83 -19.40
C ASP A 144 13.66 -14.62 -20.92
N ILE A 145 14.75 -14.29 -21.61
CA ILE A 145 14.77 -14.12 -23.06
C ILE A 145 15.58 -15.30 -23.68
N PRO A 146 15.05 -16.01 -24.69
CA PRO A 146 13.78 -15.78 -25.41
C PRO A 146 12.55 -16.14 -24.58
N LEU A 147 11.44 -15.42 -24.82
CA LEU A 147 10.19 -15.65 -24.12
C LEU A 147 9.57 -17.00 -24.51
N ASP A 148 8.98 -17.68 -23.54
CA ASP A 148 8.04 -18.74 -23.81
C ASP A 148 6.63 -18.19 -24.10
N LYS A 149 5.74 -19.06 -24.58
CA LYS A 149 4.38 -18.67 -24.96
C LYS A 149 3.51 -18.14 -23.79
N GLU A 150 3.81 -18.54 -22.57
CA GLU A 150 3.09 -18.07 -21.39
C GLU A 150 3.56 -16.68 -21.02
N SER A 151 4.87 -16.47 -20.99
CA SER A 151 5.50 -15.16 -20.77
C SER A 151 5.09 -14.13 -21.83
N GLU A 152 5.03 -14.51 -23.12
CA GLU A 152 4.49 -13.64 -24.17
C GLU A 152 3.07 -13.17 -23.88
N LYS A 153 2.18 -14.08 -23.51
CA LYS A 153 0.80 -13.74 -23.18
C LYS A 153 0.71 -12.81 -21.98
N LYS A 154 1.53 -13.07 -20.96
CA LYS A 154 1.58 -12.27 -19.74
C LYS A 154 2.06 -10.86 -20.06
N ILE A 155 3.18 -10.68 -20.75
CA ILE A 155 3.70 -9.37 -21.18
C ILE A 155 2.66 -8.62 -22.02
N LEU A 156 2.02 -9.27 -23.00
CA LEU A 156 0.99 -8.63 -23.81
C LEU A 156 -0.22 -8.15 -23.00
N LYS A 157 -0.57 -8.87 -21.92
CA LYS A 157 -1.61 -8.45 -21.00
C LYS A 157 -1.16 -7.24 -20.19
N GLU A 158 0.04 -7.26 -19.64
CA GLU A 158 0.61 -6.15 -18.86
C GLU A 158 0.77 -4.89 -19.71
N LEU A 159 1.27 -5.00 -20.94
CA LEU A 159 1.39 -3.87 -21.87
C LEU A 159 0.04 -3.19 -22.15
N LYS A 160 -1.07 -3.94 -22.18
CA LYS A 160 -2.41 -3.35 -22.36
C LYS A 160 -2.85 -2.51 -21.17
N SER A 161 -2.32 -2.77 -19.99
CA SER A 161 -2.65 -2.05 -18.76
C SER A 161 -1.89 -0.73 -18.61
N ILE A 162 -0.90 -0.45 -19.48
CA ILE A 162 -0.18 0.82 -19.48
C ILE A 162 -1.10 2.01 -19.76
N THR A 163 -2.01 1.89 -20.73
CA THR A 163 -2.93 2.99 -21.06
C THR A 163 -3.87 3.36 -19.93
N PRO A 164 -4.62 2.43 -19.31
CA PRO A 164 -5.44 2.76 -18.13
C PRO A 164 -4.60 3.34 -16.98
N PHE A 165 -3.40 2.84 -16.75
CA PHE A 165 -2.50 3.38 -15.74
C PHE A 165 -2.11 4.85 -15.98
N LEU A 166 -1.76 5.20 -17.22
CA LEU A 166 -1.46 6.58 -17.60
C LEU A 166 -2.70 7.50 -17.57
N GLU A 167 -3.91 6.94 -17.74
CA GLU A 167 -5.14 7.72 -17.56
C GLU A 167 -5.40 8.05 -16.07
N GLN A 168 -4.97 7.20 -15.12
CA GLN A 168 -4.96 7.55 -13.70
C GLN A 168 -4.00 8.73 -13.47
N ALA A 169 -2.77 8.67 -14.04
CA ALA A 169 -1.80 9.76 -13.96
C ALA A 169 -2.38 11.09 -14.46
N ARG A 170 -3.06 11.08 -15.60
CA ARG A 170 -3.69 12.29 -16.17
C ARG A 170 -4.73 12.92 -15.26
N LYS A 171 -5.45 12.11 -14.50
CA LYS A 171 -6.48 12.60 -13.56
C LYS A 171 -5.88 13.15 -12.28
N ASN A 172 -4.77 12.56 -11.83
CA ASN A 172 -4.17 12.89 -10.54
C ASN A 172 -3.18 14.05 -10.60
N LEU A 173 -2.38 14.14 -11.67
CA LEU A 173 -1.30 15.13 -11.78
C LEU A 173 -1.84 16.56 -11.94
N ILE A 174 -1.43 17.47 -11.06
CA ILE A 174 -1.91 18.86 -11.01
C ILE A 174 -0.89 19.91 -11.47
N GLY A 175 0.30 19.51 -11.92
CA GLY A 175 1.25 20.38 -12.58
C GLY A 175 1.88 21.49 -11.74
N ASN A 176 2.05 21.29 -10.43
CA ASN A 176 2.51 22.32 -9.51
C ASN A 176 3.99 22.22 -9.08
N ALA A 177 4.78 21.35 -9.68
CA ALA A 177 6.18 21.09 -9.30
C ALA A 177 7.08 21.00 -10.54
N LYS A 178 7.53 22.15 -11.02
CA LYS A 178 8.25 22.27 -12.30
C LYS A 178 9.42 21.32 -12.44
N GLU A 179 10.29 21.23 -11.44
CA GLU A 179 11.49 20.41 -11.45
C GLU A 179 11.17 18.91 -11.54
N LEU A 180 10.12 18.47 -10.82
CA LEU A 180 9.64 17.09 -10.92
C LEU A 180 9.04 16.80 -12.30
N TRP A 181 8.34 17.76 -12.89
CA TRP A 181 7.82 17.62 -14.25
C TRP A 181 8.92 17.55 -15.30
N ASP A 182 9.96 18.37 -15.19
CA ASP A 182 11.12 18.34 -16.10
C ASP A 182 11.82 16.96 -16.02
N ALA A 183 12.04 16.43 -14.81
CA ALA A 183 12.59 15.09 -14.60
C ALA A 183 11.63 13.98 -15.09
N GLY A 184 10.34 14.10 -14.78
CA GLY A 184 9.30 13.15 -15.18
C GLY A 184 9.16 13.04 -16.71
N ILE A 185 9.26 14.17 -17.45
CA ILE A 185 9.27 14.14 -18.92
C ILE A 185 10.46 13.32 -19.47
N GLN A 186 11.63 13.43 -18.85
CA GLN A 186 12.79 12.63 -19.25
C GLN A 186 12.56 11.15 -18.95
N ASN A 187 12.01 10.83 -17.78
CA ASN A 187 11.64 9.47 -17.40
C ASN A 187 10.63 8.86 -18.40
N LEU A 188 9.56 9.57 -18.72
CA LEU A 188 8.57 9.10 -19.71
C LEU A 188 9.16 8.88 -21.11
N ARG A 189 10.10 9.71 -21.53
CA ARG A 189 10.84 9.50 -22.79
C ARG A 189 11.68 8.23 -22.74
N GLN A 190 12.36 7.97 -21.64
CA GLN A 190 13.14 6.75 -21.45
C GLN A 190 12.23 5.51 -21.44
N GLN A 191 11.08 5.57 -20.80
CA GLN A 191 10.09 4.48 -20.82
C GLN A 191 9.59 4.20 -22.25
N ARG A 192 9.32 5.23 -23.04
CA ARG A 192 8.98 5.07 -24.46
C ARG A 192 10.11 4.38 -25.22
N ASP A 193 11.34 4.76 -25.00
CA ASP A 193 12.51 4.15 -25.67
C ASP A 193 12.69 2.69 -25.24
N ASN A 194 12.44 2.37 -23.97
CA ASN A 194 12.40 1.01 -23.45
C ASN A 194 11.31 0.16 -24.13
N LEU A 195 10.12 0.72 -24.37
CA LEU A 195 9.07 0.04 -25.14
C LEU A 195 9.49 -0.28 -26.57
N ILE A 196 10.24 0.60 -27.22
CA ILE A 196 10.81 0.36 -28.56
C ILE A 196 11.80 -0.80 -28.52
N VAL A 197 12.66 -0.85 -27.49
CA VAL A 197 13.62 -1.95 -27.31
C VAL A 197 12.89 -3.28 -27.10
N ILE A 198 11.88 -3.31 -26.24
CA ILE A 198 11.07 -4.52 -25.99
C ILE A 198 10.41 -4.97 -27.29
N LYS A 199 9.75 -4.07 -28.03
CA LYS A 199 9.13 -4.38 -29.31
C LYS A 199 10.14 -5.00 -30.28
N THR A 200 11.32 -4.37 -30.46
CA THR A 200 12.36 -4.87 -31.35
C THR A 200 12.88 -6.24 -30.91
N SER A 201 13.01 -6.48 -29.61
CA SER A 201 13.45 -7.77 -29.08
C SER A 201 12.40 -8.87 -29.31
N LEU A 202 11.10 -8.55 -29.22
CA LEU A 202 10.02 -9.49 -29.49
C LEU A 202 9.85 -9.77 -31.00
N ASP A 203 10.11 -8.80 -31.86
CA ASP A 203 10.04 -8.95 -33.33
C ASP A 203 11.23 -9.78 -33.90
N LEU A 204 12.29 -10.01 -33.10
CA LEU A 204 13.48 -10.78 -33.49
C LEU A 204 13.35 -12.30 -33.20
N PHE A 205 12.31 -12.74 -32.54
CA PHE A 205 12.02 -14.12 -32.17
C PHE A 205 10.67 -14.60 -32.75
#